data_317ec96bde964c8460d1fb44e9891fde
#
_entry.id   317ec96bde964c8460d1fb44e9891fde
#
_cell.length_a   1.000
_cell.length_b   1.000
_cell.length_c   1.000
_cell.angle_alpha   90.00
_cell.angle_beta   90.00
_cell.angle_gamma   90.00
#
_symmetry.space_group_name_H-M   'P 1'
#
loop_
_entity.id
_entity.type
_entity.pdbx_description
1 polymer ?
#
loop_
_entity_poly.entity_id
_entity_poly.type
_entity_poly.pdbx_seq_one_letter_code
_entity_poly.pdbx_strand_id
1 'polypeptide(L)'
;TMGQVSGTTGEGKRLEGIEIALTGNEYSGSIEYSTHVQSYGWMNEVSNGMMSGTSGQAKRLEAIRIRLKGEIANHYNICYRVHAQTYGWLSWAWNGDAAGTSGLGKRLEAIQIMLVKKDDGVLTDLNGIKSKAAFPYITPHDCKWKTVVDEPAHETPIYEEQDVYEMHSVWWPDGGYADELRDSCAKVRWCAQHCISCFPDCPDPDPAGRCALDVVDTAIWVGTKKVQIGTKRTEAITHQECEYCGLRKQ
;
A
#
# COMPACT_ATOMS: atom_id res chain seq x y z
N THR A 1 -12.01 0.17 -23.37
CA THR A 1 -10.94 -0.21 -22.41
C THR A 1 -10.27 1.03 -21.90
N MET A 2 -10.14 1.19 -20.60
CA MET A 2 -9.33 2.28 -20.04
C MET A 2 -7.92 2.21 -20.60
N GLY A 3 -7.35 3.34 -21.03
CA GLY A 3 -6.02 3.41 -21.60
C GLY A 3 -4.95 2.88 -20.65
N GLN A 4 -3.93 2.27 -21.20
CA GLN A 4 -2.77 1.84 -20.41
C GLN A 4 -1.94 3.04 -19.97
N VAL A 5 -1.23 2.90 -18.85
CA VAL A 5 -0.27 3.90 -18.37
C VAL A 5 0.99 3.84 -19.22
N SER A 6 1.41 4.99 -19.73
CA SER A 6 2.73 5.17 -20.35
C SER A 6 3.57 6.09 -19.47
N GLY A 7 4.76 5.65 -19.13
CA GLY A 7 5.66 6.31 -18.17
C GLY A 7 5.75 5.58 -16.83
N THR A 8 6.23 6.27 -15.82
CA THR A 8 6.46 5.72 -14.46
C THR A 8 5.79 6.60 -13.40
N THR A 9 5.44 6.02 -12.26
CA THR A 9 4.88 6.77 -11.13
C THR A 9 5.71 6.54 -9.88
N GLY A 10 6.02 7.62 -9.15
CA GLY A 10 6.80 7.53 -7.91
C GLY A 10 8.29 7.27 -8.05
N GLU A 11 8.80 7.09 -9.27
CA GLU A 11 10.24 6.83 -9.52
C GLU A 11 11.06 8.12 -9.71
N GLY A 12 10.44 9.26 -9.68
CA GLY A 12 11.12 10.54 -9.87
C GLY A 12 11.64 10.78 -11.28
N LYS A 13 11.25 9.95 -12.26
CA LYS A 13 11.63 10.07 -13.66
C LYS A 13 10.70 11.04 -14.38
N ARG A 14 11.26 11.89 -15.24
CA ARG A 14 10.50 12.88 -16.03
C ARG A 14 10.23 12.37 -17.42
N LEU A 15 9.12 12.80 -17.98
CA LEU A 15 8.91 12.77 -19.43
C LEU A 15 9.63 13.97 -20.05
N GLU A 16 10.36 13.75 -21.13
CA GLU A 16 11.02 14.81 -21.92
C GLU A 16 10.36 15.02 -23.28
N GLY A 17 9.79 13.97 -23.86
CA GLY A 17 9.05 13.98 -25.10
C GLY A 17 8.02 12.88 -25.15
N ILE A 18 7.09 12.99 -26.09
CA ILE A 18 6.05 12.00 -26.32
C ILE A 18 5.72 11.92 -27.81
N GLU A 19 5.47 10.71 -28.28
CA GLU A 19 4.94 10.40 -29.61
C GLU A 19 3.61 9.67 -29.45
N ILE A 20 2.57 10.14 -30.14
CA ILE A 20 1.22 9.57 -30.04
C ILE A 20 0.70 9.34 -31.46
N ALA A 21 0.28 8.12 -31.77
CA ALA A 21 -0.28 7.76 -33.06
C ALA A 21 -1.63 7.06 -32.92
N LEU A 22 -2.52 7.29 -33.85
CA LEU A 22 -3.73 6.50 -34.03
C LEU A 22 -3.41 5.29 -34.90
N THR A 23 -3.83 4.12 -34.45
CA THR A 23 -3.67 2.86 -35.21
C THR A 23 -4.96 2.07 -35.20
N GLY A 24 -5.33 1.44 -36.31
CA GLY A 24 -6.51 0.57 -36.39
C GLY A 24 -7.86 1.30 -36.23
N ASN A 25 -7.90 2.59 -36.53
CA ASN A 25 -9.11 3.40 -36.40
C ASN A 25 -10.11 3.10 -37.53
N GLU A 26 -11.38 3.06 -37.16
CA GLU A 26 -12.51 2.82 -38.05
C GLU A 26 -12.80 4.05 -38.96
N TYR A 27 -12.50 5.25 -38.46
CA TYR A 27 -12.77 6.52 -39.13
C TYR A 27 -11.50 7.25 -39.50
N SER A 28 -11.53 7.97 -40.63
CA SER A 28 -10.42 8.81 -41.08
C SER A 28 -10.14 9.94 -40.11
N GLY A 29 -8.87 10.33 -39.97
CA GLY A 29 -8.50 11.47 -39.13
C GLY A 29 -7.11 11.38 -38.55
N SER A 30 -6.80 12.32 -37.70
CA SER A 30 -5.51 12.44 -37.03
C SER A 30 -5.65 12.74 -35.52
N ILE A 31 -4.61 12.43 -34.78
CA ILE A 31 -4.42 12.93 -33.45
C ILE A 31 -3.41 14.07 -33.50
N GLU A 32 -3.75 15.19 -32.91
CA GLU A 32 -2.89 16.37 -32.80
C GLU A 32 -2.62 16.64 -31.33
N TYR A 33 -1.38 17.01 -31.01
CA TYR A 33 -0.97 17.27 -29.64
C TYR A 33 0.18 18.26 -29.56
N SER A 34 0.23 18.97 -28.44
CA SER A 34 1.36 19.82 -28.07
C SER A 34 1.70 19.65 -26.60
N THR A 35 2.96 19.84 -26.27
CA THR A 35 3.46 19.76 -24.89
C THR A 35 4.01 21.10 -24.42
N HIS A 36 3.84 21.38 -23.13
CA HIS A 36 4.53 22.46 -22.45
C HIS A 36 5.84 21.92 -21.88
N VAL A 37 6.95 22.51 -22.32
CA VAL A 37 8.31 22.10 -21.97
C VAL A 37 8.96 23.14 -21.08
N GLN A 38 9.69 22.70 -20.08
CA GLN A 38 10.48 23.56 -19.22
C GLN A 38 11.35 24.53 -20.01
N SER A 39 11.22 25.83 -19.74
CA SER A 39 11.95 26.95 -20.38
C SER A 39 11.53 27.27 -21.81
N TYR A 40 10.82 26.38 -22.53
CA TYR A 40 10.37 26.61 -23.89
C TYR A 40 8.88 27.01 -23.98
N GLY A 41 8.09 26.66 -22.94
CA GLY A 41 6.65 26.87 -22.98
C GLY A 41 5.93 25.85 -23.85
N TRP A 42 4.77 26.25 -24.40
CA TRP A 42 4.01 25.43 -25.32
C TRP A 42 4.72 25.30 -26.67
N MET A 43 5.02 24.05 -27.03
CA MET A 43 5.61 23.71 -28.33
C MET A 43 4.56 23.80 -29.44
N ASN A 44 5.01 23.85 -30.68
CA ASN A 44 4.13 23.75 -31.84
C ASN A 44 3.35 22.42 -31.80
N GLU A 45 2.12 22.46 -32.30
CA GLU A 45 1.30 21.28 -32.43
C GLU A 45 1.88 20.33 -33.47
N VAL A 46 1.91 19.04 -33.15
CA VAL A 46 2.37 17.97 -34.03
C VAL A 46 1.27 16.92 -34.17
N SER A 47 1.40 15.99 -35.09
CA SER A 47 0.40 14.95 -35.36
C SER A 47 1.00 13.57 -35.57
N ASN A 48 0.19 12.55 -35.34
CA ASN A 48 0.41 11.15 -35.72
C ASN A 48 1.87 10.66 -35.65
N GLY A 49 2.36 10.42 -34.46
CA GLY A 49 3.69 9.82 -34.23
C GLY A 49 4.87 10.80 -34.29
N MET A 50 4.63 12.09 -34.55
CA MET A 50 5.69 13.09 -34.46
C MET A 50 6.00 13.41 -33.00
N MET A 51 7.27 13.53 -32.65
CA MET A 51 7.68 13.85 -31.29
C MET A 51 7.27 15.28 -30.89
N SER A 52 6.59 15.43 -29.77
CA SER A 52 6.38 16.70 -29.06
C SER A 52 7.17 16.71 -27.77
N GLY A 53 7.98 17.74 -27.58
CA GLY A 53 8.91 17.84 -26.43
C GLY A 53 10.37 17.88 -26.86
N THR A 54 11.24 17.37 -26.01
CA THR A 54 12.70 17.30 -26.24
C THR A 54 13.21 15.89 -26.00
N SER A 55 14.38 15.58 -26.53
CA SER A 55 15.09 14.34 -26.25
C SER A 55 16.53 14.64 -25.82
N GLY A 56 17.00 14.08 -24.71
CA GLY A 56 18.36 14.22 -24.21
C GLY A 56 18.75 15.62 -23.72
N GLN A 57 17.80 16.55 -23.62
CA GLN A 57 18.06 17.93 -23.18
C GLN A 57 17.80 18.15 -21.69
N ALA A 58 17.40 17.12 -20.98
CA ALA A 58 17.05 17.21 -19.57
C ALA A 58 15.90 18.22 -19.27
N LYS A 59 15.06 18.52 -20.26
CA LYS A 59 13.90 19.41 -20.12
C LYS A 59 12.65 18.59 -19.88
N ARG A 60 11.97 18.85 -18.77
CA ARG A 60 10.75 18.12 -18.40
C ARG A 60 9.55 18.61 -19.20
N LEU A 61 8.63 17.69 -19.47
CA LEU A 61 7.27 18.06 -19.83
C LEU A 61 6.53 18.52 -18.57
N GLU A 62 5.72 19.57 -18.70
CA GLU A 62 4.94 20.14 -17.61
C GLU A 62 3.42 20.05 -17.86
N ALA A 63 3.00 20.04 -19.13
CA ALA A 63 1.61 19.84 -19.51
C ALA A 63 1.50 19.31 -20.95
N ILE A 64 0.31 18.83 -21.31
CA ILE A 64 -0.02 18.33 -22.64
C ILE A 64 -1.45 18.74 -23.02
N ARG A 65 -1.68 18.95 -24.31
CA ARG A 65 -3.00 19.08 -24.95
C ARG A 65 -3.08 18.07 -26.08
N ILE A 66 -4.21 17.37 -26.16
CA ILE A 66 -4.42 16.35 -27.21
C ILE A 66 -5.82 16.52 -27.76
N ARG A 67 -5.96 16.47 -29.09
CA ARG A 67 -7.24 16.51 -29.76
C ARG A 67 -7.28 15.59 -30.98
N LEU A 68 -8.49 15.21 -31.36
CA LEU A 68 -8.74 14.52 -32.64
C LEU A 68 -9.10 15.51 -33.71
N LYS A 69 -8.73 15.21 -34.96
CA LYS A 69 -9.18 15.90 -36.16
C LYS A 69 -9.69 14.94 -37.22
N GLY A 70 -10.52 15.46 -38.14
CA GLY A 70 -11.14 14.67 -39.17
C GLY A 70 -12.41 13.97 -38.71
N GLU A 71 -12.81 12.94 -39.43
CA GLU A 71 -14.06 12.22 -39.19
C GLU A 71 -14.10 11.53 -37.84
N ILE A 72 -12.99 10.97 -37.39
CA ILE A 72 -12.86 10.33 -36.06
C ILE A 72 -13.28 11.25 -34.91
N ALA A 73 -13.06 12.57 -35.06
CA ALA A 73 -13.47 13.55 -34.06
C ALA A 73 -15.00 13.71 -33.95
N ASN A 74 -15.78 13.26 -34.94
CA ASN A 74 -17.24 13.27 -34.90
C ASN A 74 -17.79 12.11 -34.06
N HIS A 75 -17.05 11.00 -34.00
CA HIS A 75 -17.47 9.75 -33.37
C HIS A 75 -16.86 9.51 -31.97
N TYR A 76 -15.69 10.09 -31.72
CA TYR A 76 -14.96 9.87 -30.46
C TYR A 76 -14.60 11.19 -29.79
N ASN A 77 -14.57 11.14 -28.47
CA ASN A 77 -13.82 12.07 -27.63
C ASN A 77 -12.47 11.45 -27.27
N ILE A 78 -11.43 12.26 -27.22
CA ILE A 78 -10.16 11.85 -26.66
C ILE A 78 -10.06 12.35 -25.23
N CYS A 79 -9.80 11.44 -24.31
CA CYS A 79 -9.70 11.69 -22.88
C CYS A 79 -8.30 11.32 -22.43
N TYR A 80 -7.71 12.15 -21.61
CA TYR A 80 -6.37 11.91 -21.11
C TYR A 80 -6.17 12.51 -19.73
N ARG A 81 -5.29 11.88 -18.95
CA ARG A 81 -4.83 12.40 -17.66
C ARG A 81 -3.35 12.15 -17.50
N VAL A 82 -2.72 12.94 -16.66
CA VAL A 82 -1.28 12.87 -16.40
C VAL A 82 -1.00 12.68 -14.92
N HIS A 83 0.09 11.97 -14.65
CA HIS A 83 0.69 11.92 -13.31
C HIS A 83 1.74 13.02 -13.23
N ALA A 84 1.56 13.94 -12.29
CA ALA A 84 2.45 15.09 -12.13
C ALA A 84 3.16 15.03 -10.77
N GLN A 85 4.43 15.41 -10.78
CA GLN A 85 5.24 15.50 -9.57
C GLN A 85 4.51 16.27 -8.46
N THR A 86 4.45 15.73 -7.27
CA THR A 86 3.79 16.30 -6.07
C THR A 86 2.25 16.15 -6.07
N TYR A 87 1.61 16.18 -7.24
CA TYR A 87 0.15 16.17 -7.38
C TYR A 87 -0.43 14.77 -7.63
N GLY A 88 0.42 13.81 -8.06
CA GLY A 88 -0.07 12.49 -8.46
C GLY A 88 -0.90 12.54 -9.74
N TRP A 89 -1.87 11.64 -9.87
CA TRP A 89 -2.80 11.65 -10.99
C TRP A 89 -3.75 12.84 -10.90
N LEU A 90 -3.74 13.66 -11.95
CA LEU A 90 -4.72 14.71 -12.13
C LEU A 90 -6.02 14.16 -12.74
N SER A 91 -7.08 14.95 -12.74
CA SER A 91 -8.35 14.61 -13.36
C SER A 91 -8.23 14.47 -14.88
N TRP A 92 -9.24 13.93 -15.52
CA TRP A 92 -9.30 13.78 -16.97
C TRP A 92 -9.50 15.12 -17.66
N ALA A 93 -8.73 15.37 -18.71
CA ALA A 93 -8.88 16.41 -19.69
C ALA A 93 -9.42 15.84 -21.01
N TRP A 94 -9.99 16.68 -21.87
CA TRP A 94 -10.70 16.27 -23.07
C TRP A 94 -10.38 17.18 -24.26
N ASN A 95 -10.33 16.60 -25.45
CA ASN A 95 -10.48 17.32 -26.73
C ASN A 95 -9.68 18.63 -26.83
N GLY A 96 -8.48 18.70 -26.32
CA GLY A 96 -7.60 19.86 -26.40
C GLY A 96 -7.46 20.67 -25.12
N ASP A 97 -8.16 20.30 -24.05
CA ASP A 97 -7.94 20.91 -22.74
C ASP A 97 -6.55 20.59 -22.20
N ALA A 98 -5.98 21.49 -21.42
CA ALA A 98 -4.66 21.25 -20.84
C ALA A 98 -4.73 20.26 -19.66
N ALA A 99 -3.86 19.26 -19.69
CA ALA A 99 -3.58 18.38 -18.55
C ALA A 99 -2.14 18.57 -18.11
N GLY A 100 -1.92 18.90 -16.84
CA GLY A 100 -0.56 19.07 -16.33
C GLY A 100 -0.37 20.23 -15.37
N THR A 101 0.83 20.81 -15.38
CA THR A 101 1.32 21.74 -14.36
C THR A 101 2.11 22.91 -14.98
N SER A 102 1.79 23.34 -16.20
CA SER A 102 2.54 24.43 -16.85
C SER A 102 2.62 25.67 -15.96
N GLY A 103 3.82 26.24 -15.81
CA GLY A 103 4.07 27.37 -14.93
C GLY A 103 4.30 27.03 -13.45
N LEU A 104 4.07 25.79 -13.02
CA LEU A 104 4.28 25.37 -11.63
C LEU A 104 5.63 24.66 -11.40
N GLY A 105 6.39 24.45 -12.46
CA GLY A 105 7.71 23.84 -12.36
C GLY A 105 7.70 22.36 -11.97
N LYS A 106 6.59 21.63 -12.15
CA LYS A 106 6.45 20.22 -11.83
C LYS A 106 6.48 19.37 -13.09
N ARG A 107 7.19 18.25 -13.05
CA ARG A 107 7.33 17.34 -14.20
C ARG A 107 6.12 16.46 -14.37
N LEU A 108 5.84 16.09 -15.60
CA LEU A 108 5.00 14.93 -15.91
C LEU A 108 5.85 13.65 -15.78
N GLU A 109 5.26 12.62 -15.23
CA GLU A 109 5.88 11.31 -14.97
C GLU A 109 5.21 10.19 -15.75
N ALA A 110 3.89 10.26 -15.94
CA ALA A 110 3.12 9.30 -16.71
C ALA A 110 1.88 9.94 -17.33
N ILE A 111 1.31 9.24 -18.30
CA ILE A 111 0.08 9.63 -19.00
C ILE A 111 -0.81 8.41 -19.23
N GLN A 112 -2.12 8.61 -19.21
CA GLN A 112 -3.13 7.69 -19.74
C GLN A 112 -3.95 8.40 -20.79
N ILE A 113 -4.22 7.72 -21.91
CA ILE A 113 -5.02 8.25 -23.03
C ILE A 113 -6.05 7.19 -23.40
N MET A 114 -7.28 7.61 -23.71
CA MET A 114 -8.33 6.75 -24.22
C MET A 114 -9.24 7.46 -25.19
N LEU A 115 -9.80 6.71 -26.13
CA LEU A 115 -10.88 7.14 -26.98
C LEU A 115 -12.21 6.67 -26.38
N VAL A 116 -13.18 7.57 -26.31
CA VAL A 116 -14.53 7.32 -25.80
C VAL A 116 -15.54 7.67 -26.89
N LYS A 117 -16.37 6.70 -27.28
CA LYS A 117 -17.46 6.97 -28.24
C LYS A 117 -18.39 8.03 -27.68
N LYS A 118 -18.84 8.95 -28.53
CA LYS A 118 -19.70 10.07 -28.11
C LYS A 118 -21.05 9.62 -27.58
N ASP A 119 -21.54 8.48 -28.03
CA ASP A 119 -22.87 7.95 -27.69
C ASP A 119 -22.85 6.89 -26.56
N ASP A 120 -21.70 6.62 -25.95
CA ASP A 120 -21.50 5.48 -25.04
C ASP A 120 -21.91 5.76 -23.57
N GLY A 121 -22.37 6.97 -23.24
CA GLY A 121 -22.74 7.34 -21.88
C GLY A 121 -21.59 7.36 -20.85
N VAL A 122 -20.42 6.85 -21.22
CA VAL A 122 -19.21 6.73 -20.35
C VAL A 122 -18.71 8.11 -19.87
N LEU A 123 -19.03 9.17 -20.61
CA LEU A 123 -18.69 10.54 -20.21
C LEU A 123 -19.39 10.99 -18.92
N THR A 124 -20.56 10.44 -18.62
CA THR A 124 -21.26 10.75 -17.38
C THR A 124 -20.55 10.18 -16.16
N ASP A 125 -19.97 9.01 -16.29
CA ASP A 125 -19.20 8.37 -15.19
C ASP A 125 -17.85 9.07 -14.96
N LEU A 126 -17.17 9.50 -16.02
CA LEU A 126 -15.91 10.23 -15.89
C LEU A 126 -16.09 11.65 -15.31
N ASN A 127 -17.26 12.27 -15.53
CA ASN A 127 -17.62 13.52 -14.86
C ASN A 127 -17.84 13.35 -13.34
N GLY A 128 -18.14 12.15 -12.87
CA GLY A 128 -18.21 11.79 -11.43
C GLY A 128 -16.83 11.69 -10.77
N ILE A 129 -15.74 11.49 -11.52
CA ILE A 129 -14.37 11.39 -11.01
C ILE A 129 -13.68 12.78 -10.94
N LYS A 130 -14.40 13.82 -10.59
CA LYS A 130 -13.86 15.17 -10.41
C LYS A 130 -13.22 15.34 -9.04
N SER A 131 -12.15 14.58 -8.73
CA SER A 131 -11.43 14.80 -7.48
C SER A 131 -10.29 15.81 -7.58
N LYS A 132 -9.71 15.99 -8.78
CA LYS A 132 -8.62 16.97 -9.03
C LYS A 132 -8.75 17.56 -10.42
N ALA A 133 -8.56 18.87 -10.57
CA ALA A 133 -8.57 19.50 -11.89
C ALA A 133 -7.52 18.84 -12.81
N ALA A 134 -7.83 18.70 -14.10
CA ALA A 134 -6.87 18.21 -15.09
C ALA A 134 -5.63 19.11 -15.19
N PHE A 135 -5.79 20.34 -14.79
CA PHE A 135 -4.75 21.32 -14.59
C PHE A 135 -4.93 21.90 -13.19
N PRO A 136 -3.90 21.86 -12.31
CA PRO A 136 -4.00 22.47 -11.00
C PRO A 136 -4.09 23.99 -11.16
N TYR A 137 -5.32 24.45 -11.29
CA TYR A 137 -5.61 25.88 -11.43
C TYR A 137 -5.48 26.52 -10.04
N ILE A 138 -4.38 27.23 -9.81
CA ILE A 138 -4.24 28.11 -8.67
C ILE A 138 -4.97 29.42 -9.00
N THR A 139 -6.29 29.40 -9.01
CA THR A 139 -6.98 30.66 -8.73
C THR A 139 -6.67 30.99 -7.28
N PRO A 140 -6.43 32.29 -6.96
CA PRO A 140 -6.45 32.72 -5.58
C PRO A 140 -7.82 32.38 -5.01
N HIS A 141 -7.93 31.26 -4.31
CA HIS A 141 -9.10 30.91 -3.52
C HIS A 141 -8.61 30.56 -2.12
N ASP A 142 -9.38 30.93 -1.14
CA ASP A 142 -9.14 30.45 0.20
C ASP A 142 -9.34 28.94 0.24
N CYS A 143 -8.28 28.19 0.46
CA CYS A 143 -8.35 26.73 0.53
C CYS A 143 -9.22 26.32 1.72
N LYS A 144 -10.33 25.65 1.42
CA LYS A 144 -11.10 24.96 2.43
C LYS A 144 -10.50 23.56 2.62
N TRP A 145 -9.88 23.37 3.76
CA TRP A 145 -9.15 22.15 4.08
C TRP A 145 -10.08 21.07 4.67
N LYS A 146 -9.98 19.86 4.16
CA LYS A 146 -10.60 18.67 4.75
C LYS A 146 -9.52 17.70 5.20
N THR A 147 -9.79 16.97 6.26
CA THR A 147 -8.93 15.87 6.70
C THR A 147 -9.24 14.62 5.87
N VAL A 148 -8.21 14.06 5.26
CA VAL A 148 -8.28 12.77 4.56
C VAL A 148 -7.51 11.75 5.38
N VAL A 149 -8.13 10.60 5.60
CA VAL A 149 -7.51 9.48 6.32
C VAL A 149 -6.80 8.60 5.30
N ASP A 150 -5.48 8.55 5.36
CA ASP A 150 -4.66 7.69 4.50
C ASP A 150 -4.65 6.26 5.06
N GLU A 151 -4.46 6.13 6.37
CA GLU A 151 -4.53 4.85 7.07
C GLU A 151 -5.41 5.02 8.33
N PRO A 152 -6.42 4.18 8.53
CA PRO A 152 -7.26 4.24 9.72
C PRO A 152 -6.48 3.81 10.96
N ALA A 153 -6.87 4.33 12.11
CA ALA A 153 -6.35 3.84 13.38
C ALA A 153 -6.66 2.35 13.55
N HIS A 154 -5.71 1.60 14.06
CA HIS A 154 -5.88 0.17 14.31
C HIS A 154 -5.23 -0.24 15.63
N GLU A 155 -5.69 -1.36 16.17
CA GLU A 155 -5.14 -1.95 17.38
C GLU A 155 -4.42 -3.24 17.05
N THR A 156 -3.19 -3.35 17.53
CA THR A 156 -2.38 -4.56 17.39
C THR A 156 -2.23 -5.21 18.78
N PRO A 157 -2.62 -6.48 18.93
CA PRO A 157 -2.47 -7.16 20.20
C PRO A 157 -0.98 -7.37 20.53
N ILE A 158 -0.63 -7.15 21.80
CA ILE A 158 0.69 -7.42 22.34
C ILE A 158 0.62 -8.74 23.09
N TYR A 159 1.54 -9.63 22.80
CA TYR A 159 1.66 -10.94 23.44
C TYR A 159 2.95 -11.03 24.23
N GLU A 160 2.87 -11.72 25.36
CA GLU A 160 4.02 -12.14 26.15
C GLU A 160 4.01 -13.66 26.25
N GLU A 161 5.20 -14.26 26.25
CA GLU A 161 5.34 -15.69 26.52
C GLU A 161 5.40 -15.89 28.03
N GLN A 162 4.45 -16.66 28.55
CA GLN A 162 4.38 -17.00 29.96
C GLN A 162 4.62 -18.50 30.17
N ASP A 163 5.42 -18.81 31.14
CA ASP A 163 5.63 -20.20 31.54
C ASP A 163 4.33 -20.84 32.05
N VAL A 164 4.05 -22.03 31.58
CA VAL A 164 2.90 -22.83 32.02
C VAL A 164 3.37 -23.93 32.89
N TYR A 165 2.79 -23.99 34.09
CA TYR A 165 3.03 -25.01 35.08
C TYR A 165 1.76 -25.84 35.30
N GLU A 166 1.89 -27.16 35.37
CA GLU A 166 0.83 -28.06 35.79
C GLU A 166 1.15 -28.59 37.19
N MET A 167 0.13 -28.63 38.05
CA MET A 167 0.30 -29.24 39.39
C MET A 167 0.23 -30.76 39.26
N HIS A 168 1.29 -31.39 39.72
CA HIS A 168 1.38 -32.85 39.75
C HIS A 168 1.69 -33.32 41.15
N SER A 169 1.00 -34.33 41.58
CA SER A 169 1.39 -35.07 42.79
C SER A 169 2.54 -36.03 42.44
N VAL A 170 3.71 -35.70 42.89
CA VAL A 170 4.91 -36.50 42.63
C VAL A 170 5.45 -37.11 43.93
N TRP A 171 6.00 -38.30 43.80
CA TRP A 171 6.71 -38.93 44.90
C TRP A 171 8.15 -38.41 44.97
N TRP A 172 8.53 -37.84 46.09
CA TRP A 172 9.80 -37.17 46.24
C TRP A 172 10.61 -37.73 47.42
N PRO A 173 11.92 -37.99 47.27
CA PRO A 173 12.78 -38.27 48.41
C PRO A 173 12.98 -37.01 49.26
N ASP A 174 13.06 -37.18 50.55
CA ASP A 174 13.22 -36.11 51.53
C ASP A 174 14.19 -34.99 51.07
N GLY A 175 13.68 -33.78 50.88
CA GLY A 175 14.48 -32.57 50.75
C GLY A 175 14.84 -32.12 49.33
N GLY A 176 14.27 -32.66 48.28
CA GLY A 176 14.49 -32.16 46.90
C GLY A 176 13.81 -30.83 46.60
N TYR A 177 14.44 -29.96 45.80
CA TYR A 177 13.91 -28.66 45.44
C TYR A 177 13.27 -28.65 44.06
N ALA A 178 12.20 -27.85 43.90
CA ALA A 178 11.40 -27.75 42.69
C ALA A 178 12.19 -27.28 41.45
N ASP A 179 13.33 -26.63 41.61
CA ASP A 179 14.14 -26.11 40.49
C ASP A 179 14.84 -27.23 39.70
N GLU A 180 15.13 -28.37 40.30
CA GLU A 180 15.71 -29.53 39.60
C GLU A 180 14.69 -30.23 38.69
N LEU A 181 13.40 -29.99 38.89
CA LEU A 181 12.31 -30.59 38.13
C LEU A 181 12.18 -30.05 36.72
N ARG A 182 12.61 -28.82 36.48
CA ARG A 182 12.54 -28.21 35.17
C ARG A 182 13.34 -28.99 34.13
N ASP A 183 14.52 -29.42 34.45
CA ASP A 183 15.43 -30.15 33.56
C ASP A 183 15.16 -31.66 33.50
N SER A 184 14.44 -32.19 34.47
CA SER A 184 14.13 -33.62 34.58
C SER A 184 12.65 -34.00 34.44
N CYS A 185 11.83 -33.07 33.93
CA CYS A 185 10.36 -33.21 33.83
C CYS A 185 9.89 -34.54 33.21
N ALA A 186 10.59 -35.04 32.17
CA ALA A 186 10.27 -36.32 31.56
C ALA A 186 10.52 -37.51 32.49
N LYS A 187 11.59 -37.43 33.30
CA LYS A 187 11.97 -38.48 34.28
C LYS A 187 11.00 -38.52 35.46
N VAL A 188 10.61 -37.34 35.95
CA VAL A 188 9.64 -37.21 37.04
C VAL A 188 8.25 -37.69 36.64
N ARG A 189 7.78 -37.37 35.44
CA ARG A 189 6.53 -37.92 34.90
C ARG A 189 6.57 -39.45 34.80
N TRP A 190 7.68 -39.98 34.35
CA TRP A 190 7.83 -41.43 34.22
C TRP A 190 7.80 -42.10 35.59
N CYS A 191 8.49 -41.58 36.60
CA CYS A 191 8.45 -42.09 37.96
C CYS A 191 7.07 -42.00 38.62
N ALA A 192 6.36 -40.87 38.45
CA ALA A 192 4.99 -40.71 38.98
C ALA A 192 4.00 -41.69 38.36
N GLN A 193 4.16 -42.04 37.08
CA GLN A 193 3.30 -42.98 36.36
C GLN A 193 3.67 -44.47 36.61
N HIS A 194 4.93 -44.74 36.94
CA HIS A 194 5.48 -46.11 36.95
C HIS A 194 6.18 -46.47 38.28
N CYS A 195 5.78 -45.83 39.37
CA CYS A 195 6.42 -45.99 40.68
C CYS A 195 6.56 -47.45 41.16
N ILE A 196 5.74 -48.35 40.63
CA ILE A 196 5.80 -49.79 40.91
C ILE A 196 6.99 -50.48 40.22
N SER A 197 7.56 -49.89 39.16
CA SER A 197 8.62 -50.51 38.36
C SER A 197 10.04 -49.97 38.65
N CYS A 198 10.18 -48.96 39.49
CA CYS A 198 11.51 -48.42 39.88
C CYS A 198 12.20 -49.21 40.99
N PHE A 199 11.69 -50.37 41.34
CA PHE A 199 12.00 -51.08 42.56
C PHE A 199 13.43 -51.63 42.73
N PRO A 200 14.20 -51.97 41.71
CA PRO A 200 15.55 -52.41 41.97
C PRO A 200 16.50 -51.30 42.48
N ASP A 201 16.15 -50.03 42.16
CA ASP A 201 17.05 -48.89 42.40
C ASP A 201 16.49 -47.86 43.40
N CYS A 202 15.43 -48.16 44.13
CA CYS A 202 14.95 -47.30 45.21
C CYS A 202 15.92 -47.28 46.37
N PRO A 203 16.49 -46.12 46.73
CA PRO A 203 17.53 -46.07 47.78
C PRO A 203 17.00 -46.36 49.17
N ASP A 204 15.69 -46.35 49.42
CA ASP A 204 15.09 -46.59 50.71
C ASP A 204 13.67 -47.14 50.61
N PRO A 205 13.48 -48.46 50.27
CA PRO A 205 12.15 -49.07 50.26
C PRO A 205 11.68 -49.31 51.73
N ASP A 206 10.39 -48.97 51.95
CA ASP A 206 9.78 -49.33 53.24
C ASP A 206 9.75 -50.86 53.43
N PRO A 207 9.51 -51.34 54.67
CA PRO A 207 9.44 -52.77 54.94
C PRO A 207 8.40 -53.57 54.19
N ALA A 208 7.43 -52.86 53.55
CA ALA A 208 6.40 -53.41 52.64
C ALA A 208 6.81 -53.35 51.16
N GLY A 209 8.08 -52.95 50.88
CA GLY A 209 8.60 -52.86 49.54
C GLY A 209 8.06 -51.66 48.76
N ARG A 210 7.57 -50.59 49.40
CA ARG A 210 7.09 -49.35 48.79
C ARG A 210 8.18 -48.30 48.84
N CYS A 211 8.22 -47.43 47.88
CA CYS A 211 9.15 -46.31 47.86
C CYS A 211 8.80 -45.33 48.99
N ALA A 212 9.79 -45.05 49.87
CA ALA A 212 9.62 -44.06 50.96
C ALA A 212 9.72 -42.64 50.44
N LEU A 213 8.91 -42.31 49.44
CA LEU A 213 8.85 -40.98 48.88
C LEU A 213 7.56 -40.31 49.36
N ASP A 214 7.68 -39.10 49.87
CA ASP A 214 6.51 -38.29 50.16
C ASP A 214 5.81 -37.86 48.87
N VAL A 215 4.47 -37.85 48.89
CA VAL A 215 3.66 -37.29 47.79
C VAL A 215 3.56 -35.80 48.01
N VAL A 216 4.17 -35.04 47.14
CA VAL A 216 4.11 -33.58 47.18
C VAL A 216 3.48 -33.05 45.88
N ASP A 217 2.52 -32.18 46.05
CA ASP A 217 1.96 -31.43 44.91
C ASP A 217 2.96 -30.37 44.46
N THR A 218 3.52 -30.59 43.29
CA THR A 218 4.58 -29.75 42.73
C THR A 218 4.14 -29.19 41.39
N ALA A 219 4.43 -27.90 41.19
CA ALA A 219 4.22 -27.26 39.89
C ALA A 219 5.35 -27.66 38.94
N ILE A 220 5.00 -28.41 37.91
CA ILE A 220 5.93 -28.85 36.88
C ILE A 220 5.79 -27.99 35.66
N TRP A 221 6.89 -27.40 35.19
CA TRP A 221 6.92 -26.62 33.95
C TRP A 221 6.64 -27.54 32.75
N VAL A 222 5.63 -27.16 31.94
CA VAL A 222 5.21 -27.95 30.80
C VAL A 222 5.39 -27.23 29.47
N GLY A 223 5.81 -25.97 29.51
CA GLY A 223 6.05 -25.18 28.32
C GLY A 223 5.74 -23.70 28.51
N THR A 224 5.68 -22.98 27.41
CA THR A 224 5.25 -21.58 27.36
C THR A 224 3.97 -21.42 26.55
N LYS A 225 3.14 -20.45 26.91
CA LYS A 225 1.98 -20.03 26.12
C LYS A 225 2.07 -18.54 25.84
N LYS A 226 1.57 -18.12 24.66
CA LYS A 226 1.40 -16.70 24.35
C LYS A 226 0.12 -16.18 25.02
N VAL A 227 0.29 -15.20 25.88
CA VAL A 227 -0.82 -14.54 26.57
C VAL A 227 -0.90 -13.11 26.08
N GLN A 228 -2.08 -12.69 25.64
CA GLN A 228 -2.29 -11.30 25.28
C GLN A 228 -2.28 -10.44 26.55
N ILE A 229 -1.30 -9.54 26.65
CA ILE A 229 -1.12 -8.66 27.81
C ILE A 229 -1.66 -7.25 27.57
N GLY A 230 -2.02 -6.93 26.33
CA GLY A 230 -2.54 -5.63 25.98
C GLY A 230 -2.76 -5.47 24.49
N THR A 231 -3.08 -4.24 24.08
CA THR A 231 -3.15 -3.79 22.70
C THR A 231 -2.34 -2.52 22.53
N LYS A 232 -1.64 -2.40 21.40
CA LYS A 232 -0.98 -1.17 20.96
C LYS A 232 -1.89 -0.48 19.97
N ARG A 233 -2.37 0.70 20.31
CA ARG A 233 -3.11 1.54 19.37
C ARG A 233 -2.15 2.31 18.49
N THR A 234 -2.36 2.21 17.19
CA THR A 234 -1.70 3.03 16.18
C THR A 234 -2.70 4.08 15.72
N GLU A 235 -2.33 5.36 15.83
CA GLU A 235 -3.19 6.45 15.39
C GLU A 235 -3.35 6.47 13.88
N ALA A 236 -4.46 7.02 13.41
CA ALA A 236 -4.73 7.18 12.00
C ALA A 236 -3.70 8.12 11.35
N ILE A 237 -3.19 7.74 10.19
CA ILE A 237 -2.38 8.62 9.36
C ILE A 237 -3.32 9.47 8.53
N THR A 238 -3.23 10.78 8.67
CA THR A 238 -4.11 11.73 7.99
C THR A 238 -3.31 12.85 7.35
N HIS A 239 -3.89 13.45 6.32
CA HIS A 239 -3.39 14.70 5.77
C HIS A 239 -4.53 15.70 5.54
N GLN A 240 -4.18 16.98 5.34
CA GLN A 240 -5.12 18.02 4.95
C GLN A 240 -5.10 18.18 3.43
N GLU A 241 -6.26 18.12 2.81
CA GLU A 241 -6.43 18.31 1.37
C GLU A 241 -7.46 19.40 1.11
N CYS A 242 -7.16 20.31 0.16
CA CYS A 242 -8.11 21.35 -0.24
C CYS A 242 -9.30 20.72 -0.98
N GLU A 243 -10.52 21.02 -0.57
CA GLU A 243 -11.76 20.50 -1.18
C GLU A 243 -11.91 20.88 -2.64
N TYR A 244 -11.32 22.01 -3.08
CA TYR A 244 -11.49 22.55 -4.43
C TYR A 244 -10.37 22.13 -5.39
N CYS A 245 -9.11 22.14 -4.94
CA CYS A 245 -7.97 21.89 -5.83
C CYS A 245 -7.17 20.64 -5.50
N GLY A 246 -7.49 19.93 -4.42
CA GLY A 246 -6.79 18.73 -4.00
C GLY A 246 -5.32 18.95 -3.57
N LEU A 247 -4.94 20.20 -3.31
CA LEU A 247 -3.61 20.52 -2.80
C LEU A 247 -3.46 19.99 -1.38
N ARG A 248 -2.38 19.27 -1.09
CA ARG A 248 -2.04 18.85 0.27
C ARG A 248 -1.35 19.98 1.01
N LYS A 249 -1.79 20.23 2.24
CA LYS A 249 -1.11 21.16 3.14
C LYS A 249 0.20 20.53 3.58
N GLN A 250 1.30 21.23 3.35
CA GLN A 250 2.62 20.84 3.84
C GLN A 250 2.74 21.13 5.33
#